data_0effdfbdf6167ba382333e8cf2bd1930
#
_entry.id   0effdfbdf6167ba382333e8cf2bd1930
#
_cell.length_a   1.000
_cell.length_b   1.000
_cell.length_c   1.000
_cell.angle_alpha   90.00
_cell.angle_beta   90.00
_cell.angle_gamma   90.00
#
_symmetry.space_group_name_H-M   'P 1'
#
loop_
_entity.id
_entity.type
_entity.pdbx_description
1 polymer ?
#
loop_
_entity_poly.entity_id
_entity_poly.type
_entity_poly.pdbx_seq_one_letter_code
_entity_poly.pdbx_strand_id
1 'polypeptide(L)'
;TTSGTVTFDKTFAVDEIIQEAYERIGISAVSGYQLSTARRSLNVLFQEWGNRGLHYWEVGDTNIDLIEGQAEYTFYRATGDGTSSVTVGGTTGTSTYGIADVLEATYRTNRGETTQSDSAITKITRATYSSLASKLSKGTPSQYFVQRLIDKTTVTLYPTPDSTAAAKDVHIFFVKRIQDADATYTDATDTPYRFVPCMASGLAFYLSQKFAPQRSQELKLYYEDELTRALSEDGSAASTYITPKNYYPNI
;
A
#
# COMPACT_ATOMS: atom_id res chain seq x y z
N THR A 1 4.98 36.43 -26.06
CA THR A 1 5.40 35.06 -25.68
C THR A 1 4.52 34.65 -24.52
N THR A 2 3.46 33.93 -24.77
CA THR A 2 2.64 33.30 -23.73
C THR A 2 3.51 32.24 -23.09
N SER A 3 3.98 32.50 -21.89
CA SER A 3 4.60 31.51 -21.04
C SER A 3 3.56 30.43 -20.74
N GLY A 4 3.79 29.21 -21.17
CA GLY A 4 2.91 28.11 -20.86
C GLY A 4 2.78 27.95 -19.34
N THR A 5 1.62 27.53 -18.88
CA THR A 5 1.40 27.24 -17.46
C THR A 5 2.29 26.06 -17.07
N VAL A 6 3.24 26.32 -16.18
CA VAL A 6 4.05 25.24 -15.59
C VAL A 6 3.20 24.58 -14.51
N THR A 7 2.86 23.32 -14.69
CA THR A 7 2.17 22.51 -13.67
C THR A 7 3.16 21.59 -13.02
N PHE A 8 3.03 21.41 -11.71
CA PHE A 8 3.82 20.41 -10.95
C PHE A 8 3.14 19.04 -10.96
N ASP A 9 1.92 18.98 -11.44
CA ASP A 9 1.11 17.78 -11.56
C ASP A 9 1.33 17.13 -12.94
N LYS A 10 2.47 16.45 -13.09
CA LYS A 10 2.79 15.67 -14.29
C LYS A 10 2.59 14.20 -14.00
N THR A 11 1.36 13.80 -13.97
CA THR A 11 0.97 12.39 -14.00
C THR A 11 0.81 11.98 -15.47
N PHE A 12 1.47 10.89 -15.85
CA PHE A 12 1.22 10.27 -17.15
C PHE A 12 -0.04 9.43 -17.06
N ALA A 13 -0.92 9.57 -18.04
CA ALA A 13 -2.04 8.66 -18.19
C ALA A 13 -1.55 7.25 -18.57
N VAL A 14 -2.35 6.25 -18.27
CA VAL A 14 -1.98 4.84 -18.52
C VAL A 14 -1.69 4.58 -20.02
N ASP A 15 -2.45 5.21 -20.90
CA ASP A 15 -2.23 5.10 -22.36
C ASP A 15 -0.89 5.67 -22.81
N GLU A 16 -0.45 6.80 -22.25
CA GLU A 16 0.86 7.39 -22.54
C GLU A 16 2.01 6.48 -22.10
N ILE A 17 1.88 5.85 -20.92
CA ILE A 17 2.87 4.88 -20.41
C ILE A 17 2.91 3.64 -21.31
N ILE A 18 1.74 3.17 -21.75
CA ILE A 18 1.65 2.02 -22.65
C ILE A 18 2.29 2.36 -24.02
N GLN A 19 2.01 3.54 -24.54
CA GLN A 19 2.59 3.97 -25.82
C GLN A 19 4.11 4.05 -25.73
N GLU A 20 4.64 4.72 -24.71
CA GLU A 20 6.08 4.81 -24.45
C GLU A 20 6.73 3.41 -24.35
N ALA A 21 6.09 2.48 -23.64
CA ALA A 21 6.59 1.12 -23.51
C ALA A 21 6.63 0.37 -24.85
N TYR A 22 5.64 0.55 -25.73
CA TYR A 22 5.64 -0.03 -27.07
C TYR A 22 6.69 0.60 -27.97
N GLU A 23 6.89 1.90 -27.92
CA GLU A 23 7.94 2.58 -28.67
C GLU A 23 9.34 2.07 -28.29
N ARG A 24 9.58 1.80 -27.00
CA ARG A 24 10.83 1.20 -26.51
C ARG A 24 11.12 -0.19 -27.07
N ILE A 25 10.10 -0.96 -27.42
CA ILE A 25 10.27 -2.26 -28.08
C ILE A 25 10.24 -2.18 -29.61
N GLY A 26 10.03 -0.97 -30.17
CA GLY A 26 10.05 -0.72 -31.62
C GLY A 26 8.69 -0.87 -32.31
N ILE A 27 7.59 -0.74 -31.58
CA ILE A 27 6.23 -0.77 -32.12
C ILE A 27 5.64 0.64 -32.01
N SER A 28 5.35 1.27 -33.16
CA SER A 28 4.88 2.67 -33.23
C SER A 28 3.36 2.82 -33.30
N ALA A 29 2.62 1.76 -33.58
CA ALA A 29 1.16 1.78 -33.65
C ALA A 29 0.57 0.73 -32.73
N VAL A 30 -0.31 1.14 -31.82
CA VAL A 30 -0.90 0.27 -30.79
C VAL A 30 -2.36 0.01 -31.11
N SER A 31 -2.72 -1.27 -31.24
CA SER A 31 -4.10 -1.73 -31.42
C SER A 31 -4.83 -1.88 -30.09
N GLY A 32 -6.17 -1.95 -30.11
CA GLY A 32 -6.96 -2.18 -28.91
C GLY A 32 -6.62 -3.50 -28.17
N TYR A 33 -6.24 -4.54 -28.91
CA TYR A 33 -5.74 -5.80 -28.32
C TYR A 33 -4.42 -5.59 -27.58
N GLN A 34 -3.51 -4.80 -28.14
CA GLN A 34 -2.21 -4.48 -27.54
C GLN A 34 -2.39 -3.63 -26.29
N LEU A 35 -3.31 -2.66 -26.28
CA LEU A 35 -3.67 -1.89 -25.09
C LEU A 35 -4.13 -2.79 -23.95
N SER A 36 -5.06 -3.71 -24.23
CA SER A 36 -5.56 -4.66 -23.21
C SER A 36 -4.46 -5.59 -22.70
N THR A 37 -3.56 -6.03 -23.57
CA THR A 37 -2.41 -6.87 -23.19
C THR A 37 -1.39 -6.10 -22.36
N ALA A 38 -1.12 -4.84 -22.69
CA ALA A 38 -0.22 -3.98 -21.94
C ALA A 38 -0.77 -3.67 -20.55
N ARG A 39 -2.05 -3.36 -20.42
CA ARG A 39 -2.71 -3.14 -19.12
C ARG A 39 -2.55 -4.35 -18.21
N ARG A 40 -2.78 -5.56 -18.71
CA ARG A 40 -2.55 -6.78 -17.91
C ARG A 40 -1.10 -6.92 -17.48
N SER A 41 -0.16 -6.59 -18.36
CA SER A 41 1.27 -6.64 -18.02
C SER A 41 1.65 -5.57 -17.00
N LEU A 42 1.03 -4.39 -17.06
CA LEU A 42 1.21 -3.31 -16.08
C LEU A 42 0.70 -3.75 -14.69
N ASN A 43 -0.46 -4.37 -14.62
CA ASN A 43 -0.99 -4.89 -13.36
C ASN A 43 -0.11 -6.02 -12.79
N VAL A 44 0.51 -6.83 -13.63
CA VAL A 44 1.51 -7.83 -13.18
C VAL A 44 2.77 -7.14 -12.63
N LEU A 45 3.21 -6.04 -13.26
CA LEU A 45 4.32 -5.23 -12.78
C LEU A 45 4.03 -4.63 -11.38
N PHE A 46 2.82 -4.10 -11.17
CA PHE A 46 2.41 -3.58 -9.86
C PHE A 46 2.40 -4.66 -8.77
N GLN A 47 1.96 -5.87 -9.10
CA GLN A 47 2.02 -6.99 -8.18
C GLN A 47 3.46 -7.42 -7.87
N GLU A 48 4.33 -7.36 -8.86
CA GLU A 48 5.76 -7.63 -8.67
C GLU A 48 6.41 -6.59 -7.76
N TRP A 49 6.07 -5.31 -7.90
CA TRP A 49 6.50 -4.26 -6.98
C TRP A 49 6.03 -4.51 -5.55
N GLY A 50 4.78 -4.87 -5.37
CA GLY A 50 4.25 -5.27 -4.07
C GLY A 50 5.02 -6.45 -3.45
N ASN A 51 5.41 -7.43 -4.26
CA ASN A 51 6.21 -8.58 -3.81
C ASN A 51 7.67 -8.20 -3.47
N ARG A 52 8.20 -7.16 -4.09
CA ARG A 52 9.51 -6.59 -3.73
C ARG A 52 9.47 -5.75 -2.45
N GLY A 53 8.29 -5.54 -1.87
CA GLY A 53 8.13 -4.74 -0.65
C GLY A 53 8.08 -3.24 -0.91
N LEU A 54 7.73 -2.82 -2.11
CA LEU A 54 7.53 -1.41 -2.45
C LEU A 54 6.17 -0.94 -1.92
N HIS A 55 6.17 -0.37 -0.72
CA HIS A 55 4.95 0.07 -0.04
C HIS A 55 5.04 1.51 0.49
N TYR A 56 6.12 2.23 0.19
CA TYR A 56 6.43 3.49 0.86
C TYR A 56 5.33 4.54 0.71
N TRP A 57 4.74 4.68 -0.46
CA TRP A 57 3.65 5.63 -0.73
C TRP A 57 2.26 5.04 -0.46
N GLU A 58 2.19 3.74 -0.20
CA GLU A 58 0.96 3.02 0.09
C GLU A 58 0.69 2.91 1.59
N VAL A 59 1.52 3.52 2.42
CA VAL A 59 1.28 3.59 3.86
C VAL A 59 0.28 4.70 4.14
N GLY A 60 -0.84 4.32 4.70
CA GLY A 60 -1.87 5.23 5.18
C GLY A 60 -2.15 5.02 6.65
N ASP A 61 -2.94 5.91 7.22
CA ASP A 61 -3.42 5.81 8.58
C ASP A 61 -4.92 6.03 8.65
N THR A 62 -5.55 5.45 9.64
CA THR A 62 -6.97 5.67 9.92
C THR A 62 -7.30 5.35 11.38
N ASN A 63 -8.45 5.88 11.84
CA ASN A 63 -8.98 5.57 13.14
C ASN A 63 -10.17 4.61 13.00
N ILE A 64 -10.17 3.56 13.79
CA ILE A 64 -11.27 2.61 13.91
C ILE A 64 -12.04 2.98 15.17
N ASP A 65 -13.30 3.38 15.01
CA ASP A 65 -14.18 3.63 16.14
C ASP A 65 -14.51 2.28 16.79
N LEU A 66 -14.25 2.16 18.08
CA LEU A 66 -14.47 0.91 18.81
C LEU A 66 -15.95 0.75 19.15
N ILE A 67 -16.44 -0.48 19.02
CA ILE A 67 -17.82 -0.87 19.35
C ILE A 67 -17.76 -1.88 20.48
N GLU A 68 -18.58 -1.68 21.53
CA GLU A 68 -18.65 -2.61 22.63
C GLU A 68 -19.00 -4.03 22.18
N GLY A 69 -18.21 -4.98 22.60
CA GLY A 69 -18.41 -6.40 22.29
C GLY A 69 -17.95 -6.82 20.90
N GLN A 70 -17.47 -5.89 20.05
CA GLN A 70 -16.92 -6.21 18.75
C GLN A 70 -15.41 -6.39 18.85
N ALA A 71 -14.95 -7.62 18.67
CA ALA A 71 -13.52 -7.94 18.67
C ALA A 71 -12.88 -7.83 17.27
N GLU A 72 -13.63 -8.14 16.20
CA GLU A 72 -13.13 -8.26 14.84
C GLU A 72 -13.62 -7.10 13.97
N TYR A 73 -12.67 -6.48 13.27
CA TYR A 73 -12.88 -5.40 12.31
C TYR A 73 -12.37 -5.85 10.95
N THR A 74 -13.24 -5.82 9.95
CA THR A 74 -12.98 -6.36 8.62
C THR A 74 -12.82 -5.25 7.60
N PHE A 75 -11.75 -5.33 6.82
CA PHE A 75 -11.44 -4.46 5.68
C PHE A 75 -11.46 -5.30 4.40
N TYR A 76 -12.36 -5.01 3.49
CA TYR A 76 -12.42 -5.69 2.21
C TYR A 76 -11.42 -5.10 1.21
N ARG A 77 -10.98 -5.89 0.24
CA ARG A 77 -10.02 -5.45 -0.78
C ARG A 77 -10.64 -4.60 -1.85
N ALA A 78 -11.87 -4.90 -2.22
CA ALA A 78 -12.62 -4.16 -3.24
C ALA A 78 -14.06 -3.92 -2.79
N THR A 79 -14.68 -2.91 -3.38
CA THR A 79 -16.09 -2.55 -3.10
C THR A 79 -17.08 -3.66 -3.41
N GLY A 80 -16.74 -4.60 -4.30
CA GLY A 80 -17.57 -5.74 -4.65
C GLY A 80 -17.48 -6.93 -3.71
N ASP A 81 -16.47 -6.99 -2.85
CA ASP A 81 -16.22 -8.14 -1.97
C ASP A 81 -17.07 -8.12 -0.70
N GLY A 82 -17.59 -6.96 -0.32
CA GLY A 82 -18.45 -6.79 0.85
C GLY A 82 -18.39 -5.40 1.45
N THR A 83 -19.22 -5.17 2.47
CA THR A 83 -19.23 -3.92 3.22
C THR A 83 -18.34 -4.08 4.45
N SER A 84 -17.35 -3.21 4.61
CA SER A 84 -16.50 -3.19 5.80
C SER A 84 -17.33 -3.02 7.07
N SER A 85 -17.01 -3.80 8.11
CA SER A 85 -17.62 -3.68 9.44
C SER A 85 -16.98 -2.57 10.28
N VAL A 86 -16.18 -1.72 9.66
CA VAL A 86 -15.43 -0.68 10.34
C VAL A 86 -16.16 0.64 10.27
N THR A 87 -16.29 1.30 11.41
CA THR A 87 -16.74 2.68 11.51
C THR A 87 -15.51 3.57 11.65
N VAL A 88 -15.44 4.60 10.82
CA VAL A 88 -14.37 5.58 10.83
C VAL A 88 -14.96 6.97 10.96
N GLY A 89 -14.59 7.71 11.99
CA GLY A 89 -15.07 9.07 12.20
C GLY A 89 -16.58 9.17 12.38
N GLY A 90 -17.21 8.18 13.00
CA GLY A 90 -18.65 8.13 13.24
C GLY A 90 -19.49 7.71 12.04
N THR A 91 -18.89 7.39 10.88
CA THR A 91 -19.61 6.95 9.68
C THR A 91 -19.40 5.45 9.47
N THR A 92 -20.46 4.67 9.67
CA THR A 92 -20.45 3.22 9.43
C THR A 92 -20.40 2.94 7.93
N GLY A 93 -19.56 1.98 7.53
CA GLY A 93 -19.40 1.58 6.14
C GLY A 93 -18.47 2.47 5.32
N THR A 94 -17.83 3.46 5.92
CA THR A 94 -16.68 4.14 5.29
C THR A 94 -15.52 3.16 5.28
N SER A 95 -15.43 2.39 4.22
CA SER A 95 -14.45 1.35 4.13
C SER A 95 -13.16 1.89 3.54
N THR A 96 -12.08 1.61 4.22
CA THR A 96 -10.76 1.73 3.62
C THR A 96 -10.52 0.44 2.84
N TYR A 97 -10.76 0.49 1.53
CA TYR A 97 -10.50 -0.65 0.66
C TYR A 97 -9.00 -0.84 0.41
N GLY A 98 -8.63 -2.04 0.05
CA GLY A 98 -7.28 -2.35 -0.40
C GLY A 98 -6.24 -2.51 0.70
N ILE A 99 -6.62 -2.51 1.98
CA ILE A 99 -5.68 -2.76 3.08
C ILE A 99 -5.08 -4.15 2.93
N ALA A 100 -3.77 -4.20 2.73
CA ALA A 100 -3.00 -5.44 2.59
C ALA A 100 -2.49 -5.97 3.93
N ASP A 101 -2.00 -5.08 4.80
CA ASP A 101 -1.53 -5.40 6.16
C ASP A 101 -1.65 -4.18 7.07
N VAL A 102 -1.66 -4.43 8.38
CA VAL A 102 -1.57 -3.40 9.42
C VAL A 102 -0.17 -3.46 10.03
N LEU A 103 0.53 -2.35 9.95
CA LEU A 103 1.91 -2.23 10.44
C LEU A 103 1.92 -2.04 11.96
N GLU A 104 1.25 -0.99 12.40
CA GLU A 104 1.21 -0.58 13.80
C GLU A 104 -0.21 -0.20 14.19
N ALA A 105 -0.51 -0.30 15.48
CA ALA A 105 -1.78 0.13 16.03
C ALA A 105 -1.58 0.74 17.43
N THR A 106 -2.35 1.78 17.70
CA THR A 106 -2.38 2.44 19.01
C THR A 106 -3.82 2.60 19.48
N TYR A 107 -4.03 2.43 20.78
CA TYR A 107 -5.28 2.77 21.43
C TYR A 107 -5.29 4.26 21.72
N ARG A 108 -6.23 4.98 21.10
CA ARG A 108 -6.33 6.44 21.13
C ARG A 108 -7.47 6.90 21.99
N THR A 109 -7.19 7.84 22.88
CA THR A 109 -8.19 8.51 23.71
C THR A 109 -8.26 9.98 23.36
N ASN A 110 -9.43 10.59 23.48
CA ASN A 110 -9.68 12.03 23.24
C ASN A 110 -9.21 12.51 21.88
N ARG A 111 -9.58 11.77 20.82
CA ARG A 111 -9.21 12.09 19.42
C ARG A 111 -9.55 13.54 19.06
N GLY A 112 -8.55 14.27 18.56
CA GLY A 112 -8.70 15.66 18.10
C GLY A 112 -8.72 16.71 19.22
N GLU A 113 -8.57 16.31 20.46
CA GLU A 113 -8.47 17.22 21.61
C GLU A 113 -7.01 17.45 22.03
N THR A 114 -6.78 18.51 22.78
CA THR A 114 -5.44 18.82 23.35
C THR A 114 -4.96 17.76 24.36
N THR A 115 -5.89 16.95 24.88
CA THR A 115 -5.65 15.85 25.82
C THR A 115 -5.56 14.49 25.12
N GLN A 116 -5.45 14.45 23.81
CA GLN A 116 -5.28 13.20 23.08
C GLN A 116 -4.08 12.43 23.60
N SER A 117 -4.26 11.14 23.82
CA SER A 117 -3.20 10.24 24.25
C SER A 117 -3.28 8.93 23.47
N ASP A 118 -2.14 8.48 22.97
CA ASP A 118 -2.00 7.25 22.20
C ASP A 118 -1.16 6.25 23.00
N SER A 119 -1.70 5.04 23.21
CA SER A 119 -1.02 3.93 23.88
C SER A 119 -0.78 2.81 22.88
N ALA A 120 0.46 2.38 22.74
CA ALA A 120 0.79 1.30 21.81
C ALA A 120 0.12 -0.02 22.20
N ILE A 121 -0.45 -0.70 21.22
CA ILE A 121 -0.98 -2.06 21.38
C ILE A 121 -0.10 -3.05 20.62
N THR A 122 0.06 -4.25 21.15
CA THR A 122 1.03 -5.23 20.66
C THR A 122 0.44 -6.13 19.57
N LYS A 123 1.10 -6.20 18.42
CA LYS A 123 0.76 -7.18 17.37
C LYS A 123 1.14 -8.59 17.84
N ILE A 124 0.18 -9.51 17.85
CA ILE A 124 0.39 -10.90 18.25
C ILE A 124 0.27 -11.84 17.06
N THR A 125 0.92 -12.99 17.16
CA THR A 125 0.85 -14.03 16.15
C THR A 125 -0.44 -14.85 16.25
N ARG A 126 -0.79 -15.59 15.18
CA ARG A 126 -1.91 -16.53 15.18
C ARG A 126 -1.79 -17.57 16.30
N ALA A 127 -0.58 -18.08 16.55
CA ALA A 127 -0.35 -19.06 17.59
C ALA A 127 -0.64 -18.48 18.99
N THR A 128 -0.14 -17.28 19.25
CA THR A 128 -0.41 -16.56 20.49
C THR A 128 -1.90 -16.28 20.68
N TYR A 129 -2.57 -15.79 19.61
CA TYR A 129 -4.03 -15.57 19.68
C TYR A 129 -4.79 -16.87 19.94
N SER A 130 -4.38 -18.00 19.32
CA SER A 130 -5.00 -19.32 19.54
C SER A 130 -4.88 -19.79 20.99
N SER A 131 -3.76 -19.51 21.65
CA SER A 131 -3.48 -19.95 23.03
C SER A 131 -4.23 -19.13 24.09
N LEU A 132 -4.87 -18.03 23.73
CA LEU A 132 -5.65 -17.23 24.68
C LEU A 132 -6.86 -18.03 25.20
N ALA A 133 -6.95 -18.19 26.51
CA ALA A 133 -7.97 -19.03 27.14
C ALA A 133 -9.38 -18.40 27.03
N SER A 134 -9.51 -17.09 27.16
CA SER A 134 -10.79 -16.38 27.12
C SER A 134 -10.78 -15.28 26.05
N LYS A 135 -11.16 -15.64 24.81
CA LYS A 135 -11.19 -14.70 23.69
C LYS A 135 -12.29 -13.64 23.76
N LEU A 136 -13.31 -13.88 24.58
CA LEU A 136 -14.44 -12.97 24.80
C LEU A 136 -14.30 -12.08 26.06
N SER A 137 -13.13 -12.12 26.68
CA SER A 137 -12.83 -11.23 27.82
C SER A 137 -12.95 -9.77 27.37
N LYS A 138 -13.76 -8.99 28.06
CA LYS A 138 -13.97 -7.57 27.77
C LYS A 138 -12.98 -6.71 28.54
N GLY A 139 -12.55 -5.60 27.93
CA GLY A 139 -11.65 -4.64 28.55
C GLY A 139 -11.06 -3.68 27.51
N THR A 140 -10.07 -2.91 27.95
CA THR A 140 -9.31 -2.06 27.03
C THR A 140 -8.39 -2.90 26.15
N PRO A 141 -8.46 -2.80 24.81
CA PRO A 141 -7.58 -3.53 23.91
C PRO A 141 -6.10 -3.22 24.17
N SER A 142 -5.30 -4.27 24.34
CA SER A 142 -3.84 -4.17 24.53
C SER A 142 -3.05 -4.96 23.50
N GLN A 143 -3.73 -5.84 22.79
CA GLN A 143 -3.14 -6.69 21.75
C GLN A 143 -4.04 -6.72 20.52
N TYR A 144 -3.44 -6.96 19.36
CA TYR A 144 -4.21 -7.16 18.14
C TYR A 144 -3.58 -8.25 17.27
N PHE A 145 -4.43 -8.95 16.55
CA PHE A 145 -4.05 -10.00 15.60
C PHE A 145 -4.56 -9.62 14.21
N VAL A 146 -3.70 -9.70 13.20
CA VAL A 146 -4.04 -9.41 11.81
C VAL A 146 -4.07 -10.70 11.01
N GLN A 147 -5.16 -10.93 10.30
CA GLN A 147 -5.30 -12.05 9.40
C GLN A 147 -5.55 -11.54 7.97
N ARG A 148 -4.66 -11.90 7.06
CA ARG A 148 -4.75 -11.55 5.63
C ARG A 148 -5.42 -12.69 4.88
N LEU A 149 -6.65 -12.45 4.46
CA LEU A 149 -7.44 -13.40 3.66
C LEU A 149 -7.41 -12.99 2.18
N ILE A 150 -7.98 -13.81 1.31
CA ILE A 150 -7.95 -13.58 -0.13
C ILE A 150 -8.73 -12.33 -0.56
N ASP A 151 -9.84 -12.06 0.11
CA ASP A 151 -10.80 -10.99 -0.19
C ASP A 151 -10.80 -9.84 0.83
N LYS A 152 -10.19 -10.07 2.00
CA LYS A 152 -10.25 -9.15 3.14
C LYS A 152 -9.05 -9.27 4.05
N THR A 153 -8.84 -8.24 4.85
CA THR A 153 -7.95 -8.25 5.99
C THR A 153 -8.78 -8.03 7.25
N THR A 154 -8.59 -8.87 8.26
CA THR A 154 -9.28 -8.72 9.54
C THR A 154 -8.30 -8.34 10.63
N VAL A 155 -8.72 -7.42 11.49
CA VAL A 155 -8.00 -7.00 12.69
C VAL A 155 -8.83 -7.42 13.88
N THR A 156 -8.31 -8.33 14.69
CA THR A 156 -8.97 -8.81 15.90
C THR A 156 -8.28 -8.23 17.12
N LEU A 157 -9.03 -7.50 17.93
CA LEU A 157 -8.54 -6.86 19.15
C LEU A 157 -8.70 -7.80 20.35
N TYR A 158 -7.77 -7.72 21.28
CA TYR A 158 -7.84 -8.43 22.53
C TYR A 158 -7.29 -7.56 23.69
N PRO A 159 -7.99 -7.48 24.84
CA PRO A 159 -9.39 -7.92 25.07
C PRO A 159 -10.39 -7.26 24.12
N THR A 160 -11.57 -7.87 24.03
CA THR A 160 -12.71 -7.28 23.29
C THR A 160 -13.11 -5.94 23.96
N PRO A 161 -13.36 -4.86 23.21
CA PRO A 161 -13.74 -3.59 23.77
C PRO A 161 -14.93 -3.68 24.73
N ASP A 162 -14.79 -3.11 25.92
CA ASP A 162 -15.89 -2.91 26.86
C ASP A 162 -16.59 -1.56 26.60
N SER A 163 -17.56 -1.20 27.42
CA SER A 163 -18.32 0.06 27.28
C SER A 163 -17.42 1.31 27.44
N THR A 164 -16.34 1.23 28.20
CA THR A 164 -15.39 2.33 28.38
C THR A 164 -14.50 2.48 27.16
N ALA A 165 -14.04 1.37 26.61
CA ALA A 165 -13.22 1.35 25.40
C ALA A 165 -14.03 1.72 24.15
N ALA A 166 -15.31 1.41 24.09
CA ALA A 166 -16.20 1.77 22.97
C ALA A 166 -16.38 3.27 22.72
N ALA A 167 -16.01 4.12 23.68
CA ALA A 167 -15.98 5.57 23.50
C ALA A 167 -14.65 6.08 22.94
N LYS A 168 -13.77 5.20 22.52
CA LYS A 168 -12.40 5.47 22.08
C LYS A 168 -12.13 4.84 20.72
N ASP A 169 -10.93 5.05 20.21
CA ASP A 169 -10.53 4.61 18.88
C ASP A 169 -9.28 3.72 18.93
N VAL A 170 -9.09 2.92 17.90
CA VAL A 170 -7.79 2.36 17.55
C VAL A 170 -7.30 3.05 16.30
N HIS A 171 -6.17 3.73 16.41
CA HIS A 171 -5.47 4.31 15.30
C HIS A 171 -4.52 3.28 14.71
N ILE A 172 -4.61 3.03 13.41
CA ILE A 172 -3.79 2.06 12.71
C ILE A 172 -3.00 2.71 11.59
N PHE A 173 -1.76 2.30 11.44
CA PHE A 173 -0.98 2.47 10.21
C PHE A 173 -1.07 1.19 9.39
N PHE A 174 -1.41 1.33 8.13
CA PHE A 174 -1.63 0.19 7.26
C PHE A 174 -0.95 0.39 5.90
N VAL A 175 -0.71 -0.73 5.22
CA VAL A 175 -0.24 -0.75 3.84
C VAL A 175 -1.41 -1.04 2.93
N LYS A 176 -1.59 -0.21 1.91
CA LYS A 176 -2.51 -0.48 0.80
C LYS A 176 -1.82 -1.31 -0.27
N ARG A 177 -2.61 -1.91 -1.12
CA ARG A 177 -2.17 -2.49 -2.38
C ARG A 177 -2.18 -1.39 -3.44
N ILE A 178 -1.15 -1.33 -4.28
CA ILE A 178 -1.11 -0.46 -5.46
C ILE A 178 -2.36 -0.73 -6.30
N GLN A 179 -3.06 0.33 -6.71
CA GLN A 179 -4.27 0.21 -7.51
C GLN A 179 -3.96 -0.39 -8.88
N ASP A 180 -4.88 -1.21 -9.37
CA ASP A 180 -4.77 -1.75 -10.72
C ASP A 180 -4.99 -0.61 -11.75
N ALA A 181 -4.24 -0.64 -12.85
CA ALA A 181 -4.45 0.27 -13.97
C ALA A 181 -5.87 0.09 -14.53
N ASP A 182 -6.62 1.19 -14.60
CA ASP A 182 -8.03 1.17 -14.99
C ASP A 182 -8.23 0.81 -16.48
N ALA A 183 -9.46 0.41 -16.77
CA ALA A 183 -9.90 0.05 -18.11
C ALA A 183 -10.07 1.25 -19.05
N THR A 184 -10.23 2.45 -18.50
CA THR A 184 -10.42 3.68 -19.27
C THR A 184 -9.14 4.19 -19.92
N TYR A 185 -7.98 3.79 -19.42
CA TYR A 185 -6.62 4.16 -19.87
C TYR A 185 -6.28 5.66 -19.77
N THR A 186 -7.24 6.51 -19.49
CA THR A 186 -7.07 7.96 -19.41
C THR A 186 -6.71 8.44 -18.02
N ASP A 187 -6.88 7.58 -17.02
CA ASP A 187 -6.57 7.91 -15.65
C ASP A 187 -5.07 7.72 -15.36
N ALA A 188 -4.57 8.55 -14.46
CA ALA A 188 -3.22 8.39 -13.95
C ALA A 188 -3.15 7.20 -12.96
N THR A 189 -1.96 6.64 -12.83
CA THR A 189 -1.69 5.66 -11.77
C THR A 189 -1.48 6.37 -10.44
N ASP A 190 -1.73 5.68 -9.32
CA ASP A 190 -1.47 6.18 -7.96
C ASP A 190 0.01 6.08 -7.54
N THR A 191 0.90 5.92 -8.53
CA THR A 191 2.34 5.82 -8.31
C THR A 191 3.01 7.19 -8.34
N PRO A 192 4.00 7.45 -7.47
CA PRO A 192 4.74 8.71 -7.49
C PRO A 192 5.46 8.94 -8.82
N TYR A 193 5.61 10.21 -9.20
CA TYR A 193 6.25 10.62 -10.46
C TYR A 193 7.65 10.02 -10.67
N ARG A 194 8.41 9.80 -9.60
CA ARG A 194 9.75 9.21 -9.64
C ARG A 194 9.77 7.75 -10.12
N PHE A 195 8.62 7.07 -10.04
CA PHE A 195 8.49 5.68 -10.52
C PHE A 195 8.01 5.57 -11.97
N VAL A 196 7.58 6.66 -12.61
CA VAL A 196 7.12 6.66 -14.00
C VAL A 196 8.18 6.13 -14.98
N PRO A 197 9.47 6.53 -14.91
CA PRO A 197 10.49 5.99 -15.80
C PRO A 197 10.65 4.46 -15.66
N CYS A 198 10.74 3.96 -14.43
CA CYS A 198 10.88 2.52 -14.20
C CYS A 198 9.58 1.76 -14.52
N MET A 199 8.41 2.39 -14.43
CA MET A 199 7.14 1.81 -14.85
C MET A 199 7.10 1.60 -16.36
N ALA A 200 7.52 2.60 -17.15
CA ALA A 200 7.61 2.47 -18.62
C ALA A 200 8.64 1.41 -19.03
N SER A 201 9.81 1.38 -18.39
CA SER A 201 10.84 0.37 -18.66
C SER A 201 10.43 -1.04 -18.24
N GLY A 202 9.79 -1.17 -17.07
CA GLY A 202 9.27 -2.44 -16.58
C GLY A 202 8.18 -2.99 -17.50
N LEU A 203 7.24 -2.12 -17.91
CA LEU A 203 6.22 -2.51 -18.88
C LEU A 203 6.84 -2.92 -20.21
N ALA A 204 7.83 -2.16 -20.72
CA ALA A 204 8.55 -2.51 -21.94
C ALA A 204 9.24 -3.88 -21.81
N PHE A 205 9.84 -4.18 -20.66
CA PHE A 205 10.41 -5.51 -20.40
C PHE A 205 9.35 -6.62 -20.46
N TYR A 206 8.20 -6.47 -19.80
CA TYR A 206 7.13 -7.47 -19.86
C TYR A 206 6.54 -7.64 -21.28
N LEU A 207 6.39 -6.55 -22.01
CA LEU A 207 5.91 -6.59 -23.39
C LEU A 207 6.94 -7.21 -24.33
N SER A 208 8.25 -6.98 -24.12
CA SER A 208 9.31 -7.56 -24.93
C SER A 208 9.29 -9.08 -24.91
N GLN A 209 8.95 -9.70 -23.80
CA GLN A 209 8.82 -11.15 -23.71
C GLN A 209 7.76 -11.72 -24.66
N LYS A 210 6.78 -10.91 -25.08
CA LYS A 210 5.68 -11.29 -25.95
C LYS A 210 5.91 -10.90 -27.41
N PHE A 211 6.48 -9.72 -27.63
CA PHE A 211 6.55 -9.09 -28.95
C PHE A 211 7.97 -8.92 -29.51
N ALA A 212 8.99 -8.87 -28.64
CA ALA A 212 10.38 -8.65 -29.03
C ALA A 212 11.36 -9.40 -28.10
N PRO A 213 11.31 -10.75 -28.06
CA PRO A 213 12.07 -11.54 -27.07
C PRO A 213 13.59 -11.35 -27.17
N GLN A 214 14.12 -10.98 -28.34
CA GLN A 214 15.54 -10.70 -28.55
C GLN A 214 16.05 -9.48 -27.78
N ARG A 215 15.16 -8.54 -27.40
CA ARG A 215 15.49 -7.33 -26.61
C ARG A 215 15.19 -7.48 -25.12
N SER A 216 14.60 -8.59 -24.73
CA SER A 216 14.11 -8.79 -23.36
C SER A 216 15.20 -8.64 -22.29
N GLN A 217 16.40 -9.14 -22.56
CA GLN A 217 17.50 -9.07 -21.60
C GLN A 217 18.05 -7.64 -21.44
N GLU A 218 18.17 -6.90 -22.52
CA GLU A 218 18.57 -5.48 -22.52
C GLU A 218 17.55 -4.64 -21.75
N LEU A 219 16.26 -4.79 -22.04
CA LEU A 219 15.19 -4.03 -21.38
C LEU A 219 15.05 -4.39 -19.89
N LYS A 220 15.37 -5.63 -19.51
CA LYS A 220 15.44 -6.01 -18.10
C LYS A 220 16.52 -5.22 -17.35
N LEU A 221 17.70 -5.06 -17.93
CA LEU A 221 18.78 -4.29 -17.32
C LEU A 221 18.41 -2.82 -17.14
N TYR A 222 17.78 -2.20 -18.12
CA TYR A 222 17.27 -0.83 -18.00
C TYR A 222 16.22 -0.71 -16.92
N TYR A 223 15.29 -1.65 -16.86
CA TYR A 223 14.26 -1.67 -15.81
C TYR A 223 14.87 -1.76 -14.41
N GLU A 224 15.78 -2.69 -14.15
CA GLU A 224 16.42 -2.85 -12.84
C GLU A 224 17.27 -1.64 -12.43
N ASP A 225 17.95 -0.99 -13.39
CA ASP A 225 18.72 0.22 -13.13
C ASP A 225 17.79 1.40 -12.78
N GLU A 226 16.74 1.64 -13.55
CA GLU A 226 15.77 2.70 -13.29
C GLU A 226 15.01 2.45 -11.98
N LEU A 227 14.66 1.21 -11.67
CA LEU A 227 14.03 0.85 -10.41
C LEU A 227 14.97 1.13 -9.22
N THR A 228 16.25 0.79 -9.34
CA THR A 228 17.24 1.07 -8.31
C THR A 228 17.39 2.56 -8.05
N ARG A 229 17.36 3.39 -9.10
CA ARG A 229 17.40 4.85 -8.96
C ARG A 229 16.13 5.39 -8.28
N ALA A 230 14.95 4.91 -8.69
CA ALA A 230 13.68 5.32 -8.09
C ALA A 230 13.63 4.96 -6.60
N LEU A 231 14.13 3.77 -6.23
CA LEU A 231 14.21 3.33 -4.83
C LEU A 231 15.20 4.15 -4.00
N SER A 232 16.33 4.54 -4.58
CA SER A 232 17.31 5.37 -3.88
C SER A 232 16.78 6.79 -3.60
N GLU A 233 15.94 7.31 -4.49
CA GLU A 233 15.27 8.60 -4.31
C GLU A 233 14.12 8.49 -3.30
N ASP A 234 13.38 7.39 -3.32
CA ASP A 234 12.26 7.15 -2.41
C ASP A 234 12.74 6.85 -0.99
N GLY A 235 13.88 6.19 -0.84
CA GLY A 235 14.54 5.90 0.43
C GLY A 235 15.07 7.13 1.15
N SER A 236 14.44 8.28 0.92
CA SER A 236 14.82 9.61 1.34
C SER A 236 15.66 9.68 2.61
N ALA A 237 16.62 10.58 2.60
CA ALA A 237 17.56 10.97 3.65
C ALA A 237 16.97 11.30 5.04
N ALA A 238 15.72 10.98 5.33
CA ALA A 238 15.08 11.22 6.62
C ALA A 238 15.62 10.33 7.76
N SER A 239 16.44 9.34 7.45
CA SER A 239 17.09 8.50 8.45
C SER A 239 18.55 8.18 8.13
N THR A 240 19.35 9.19 7.81
CA THR A 240 20.79 9.06 8.02
C THR A 240 21.05 9.11 9.53
N TYR A 241 20.57 8.14 10.25
CA TYR A 241 21.17 7.79 11.53
C TYR A 241 22.52 7.16 11.19
N ILE A 242 23.52 8.02 11.05
CA ILE A 242 24.91 7.60 11.17
C ILE A 242 25.07 7.25 12.64
N THR A 243 24.83 6.00 13.00
CA THR A 243 25.33 5.45 14.26
C THR A 243 26.86 5.46 14.11
N PRO A 244 27.59 6.29 14.85
CA PRO A 244 29.03 6.16 14.86
C PRO A 244 29.34 4.75 15.34
N LYS A 245 29.89 3.91 14.47
CA LYS A 245 30.49 2.66 14.88
C LYS A 245 31.62 3.08 15.81
N ASN A 246 31.45 2.86 17.11
CA ASN A 246 32.51 2.99 18.06
C ASN A 246 33.61 2.01 17.67
N TYR A 247 34.56 2.49 16.89
CA TYR A 247 35.82 1.84 16.66
C TYR A 247 36.70 2.19 17.87
N TYR A 248 36.47 1.51 18.99
CA TYR A 248 37.50 1.40 20.00
C TYR A 248 38.30 0.14 19.69
N PRO A 249 39.55 0.24 19.27
CA PRO A 249 40.43 -0.92 19.29
C PRO A 249 40.55 -1.33 20.77
N ASN A 250 40.20 -2.56 21.07
CA ASN A 250 40.55 -3.16 22.37
C ASN A 250 42.06 -3.11 22.52
N ILE A 251 42.51 -2.32 23.48
CA ILE A 251 43.88 -2.40 24.05
C ILE A 251 43.82 -3.42 25.18
#